data_37feb6a174b172df63a4e5daa32e9d18
#
_entry.id   37feb6a174b172df63a4e5daa32e9d18
#
_cell.length_a   1.000
_cell.length_b   1.000
_cell.length_c   1.000
_cell.angle_alpha   90.00
_cell.angle_beta   90.00
_cell.angle_gamma   90.00
#
_symmetry.space_group_name_H-M   'P 1'
#
loop_
_entity.id
_entity.type
_entity.pdbx_description
1 polymer ?
#
loop_
_entity_poly.entity_id
_entity_poly.type
_entity_poly.pdbx_seq_one_letter_code
_entity_poly.pdbx_strand_id
1 'polypeptide(L)'
;MITRMNHTGFIVADLDKSVEFYLNVMGLKMVREIERNGGPISQVLDYLDTHIKAALLGLEGEEGHILEIIQYINPPSADRPTEERAVLGASHLAFNVTDIQEIFSRMLEAGAKELNPPVEVAPGRIVCYLQDPDGNWIELLDIS
;
A
#
# COMPACT_ATOMS: atom_id res chain seq x y z
N MET A 1 4.32 9.76 -24.62
CA MET A 1 4.98 10.48 -23.50
C MET A 1 4.19 10.24 -22.21
N ILE A 2 4.89 10.10 -21.09
CA ILE A 2 4.25 9.98 -19.76
C ILE A 2 3.65 11.34 -19.40
N THR A 3 2.39 11.36 -18.90
CA THR A 3 1.67 12.60 -18.57
C THR A 3 1.54 12.82 -17.06
N ARG A 4 1.48 11.73 -16.27
CA ARG A 4 1.43 11.79 -14.80
C ARG A 4 1.73 10.42 -14.17
N MET A 5 2.06 10.42 -12.88
CA MET A 5 2.00 9.20 -12.05
C MET A 5 0.53 8.94 -11.70
N ASN A 6 0.04 7.70 -11.88
CA ASN A 6 -1.36 7.37 -11.68
C ASN A 6 -1.61 6.72 -10.32
N HIS A 7 -1.03 5.53 -10.09
CA HIS A 7 -1.21 4.76 -8.86
C HIS A 7 0.01 3.93 -8.52
N THR A 8 0.06 3.47 -7.28
CA THR A 8 0.91 2.36 -6.82
C THR A 8 0.02 1.19 -6.47
N GLY A 9 0.36 -0.01 -6.95
CA GLY A 9 -0.37 -1.24 -6.65
C GLY A 9 0.29 -2.02 -5.52
N PHE A 10 -0.49 -2.42 -4.51
CA PHE A 10 -0.11 -3.36 -3.47
C PHE A 10 -0.93 -4.64 -3.60
N ILE A 11 -0.25 -5.78 -3.57
CA ILE A 11 -0.91 -7.09 -3.56
C ILE A 11 -1.15 -7.49 -2.11
N VAL A 12 -2.37 -7.95 -1.83
CA VAL A 12 -2.83 -8.32 -0.49
C VAL A 12 -3.53 -9.67 -0.51
N ALA A 13 -3.54 -10.37 0.62
CA ALA A 13 -4.18 -11.67 0.75
C ALA A 13 -5.70 -11.57 0.88
N ASP A 14 -6.19 -10.50 1.53
CA ASP A 14 -7.61 -10.27 1.83
C ASP A 14 -7.92 -8.79 1.62
N LEU A 15 -8.69 -8.49 0.55
CA LEU A 15 -8.98 -7.12 0.16
C LEU A 15 -9.75 -6.36 1.24
N ASP A 16 -10.75 -6.99 1.85
CA ASP A 16 -11.63 -6.32 2.82
C ASP A 16 -10.86 -5.90 4.07
N LYS A 17 -10.00 -6.79 4.59
CA LYS A 17 -9.12 -6.48 5.73
C LYS A 17 -8.11 -5.38 5.42
N SER A 18 -7.51 -5.42 4.24
CA SER A 18 -6.58 -4.38 3.81
C SER A 18 -7.28 -3.03 3.63
N VAL A 19 -8.46 -3.02 3.01
CA VAL A 19 -9.27 -1.80 2.89
C VAL A 19 -9.58 -1.22 4.26
N GLU A 20 -10.02 -2.06 5.22
CA GLU A 20 -10.28 -1.62 6.60
C GLU A 20 -9.04 -0.97 7.24
N PHE A 21 -7.87 -1.58 7.08
CA PHE A 21 -6.60 -1.02 7.57
C PHE A 21 -6.33 0.36 6.97
N TYR A 22 -6.36 0.52 5.67
CA TYR A 22 -6.04 1.78 5.01
C TYR A 22 -7.10 2.88 5.24
N LEU A 23 -8.37 2.53 5.33
CA LEU A 23 -9.43 3.50 5.62
C LEU A 23 -9.46 3.92 7.10
N ASN A 24 -9.49 2.94 8.01
CA ASN A 24 -9.77 3.21 9.43
C ASN A 24 -8.51 3.58 10.22
N VAL A 25 -7.34 3.05 9.83
CA VAL A 25 -6.08 3.30 10.52
C VAL A 25 -5.31 4.46 9.88
N MET A 26 -5.15 4.43 8.55
CA MET A 26 -4.37 5.44 7.84
C MET A 26 -5.20 6.63 7.33
N GLY A 27 -6.53 6.53 7.38
CA GLY A 27 -7.43 7.64 7.04
C GLY A 27 -7.61 7.90 5.54
N LEU A 28 -7.24 6.94 4.67
CA LEU A 28 -7.55 7.03 3.25
C LEU A 28 -9.06 6.94 3.00
N LYS A 29 -9.50 7.29 1.80
CA LYS A 29 -10.90 7.24 1.37
C LYS A 29 -11.05 6.31 0.18
N MET A 30 -12.16 5.56 0.17
CA MET A 30 -12.52 4.74 -0.98
C MET A 30 -12.85 5.65 -2.17
N VAL A 31 -12.13 5.45 -3.27
CA VAL A 31 -12.42 6.08 -4.56
C VAL A 31 -13.31 5.18 -5.40
N ARG A 32 -12.94 3.91 -5.50
CA ARG A 32 -13.67 2.92 -6.32
C ARG A 32 -13.22 1.50 -6.00
N GLU A 33 -14.16 0.56 -6.11
CA GLU A 33 -13.88 -0.87 -6.14
C GLU A 33 -13.93 -1.41 -7.58
N ILE A 34 -13.15 -2.42 -7.86
CA ILE A 34 -13.04 -3.06 -9.18
C ILE A 34 -13.04 -4.57 -8.99
N GLU A 35 -13.78 -5.26 -9.84
CA GLU A 35 -13.65 -6.71 -10.02
C GLU A 35 -13.47 -7.01 -11.51
N ARG A 36 -12.52 -7.86 -11.85
CA ARG A 36 -12.22 -8.27 -13.21
C ARG A 36 -12.02 -9.77 -13.27
N ASN A 37 -12.64 -10.42 -14.27
CA ASN A 37 -12.60 -11.86 -14.42
C ASN A 37 -12.47 -12.22 -15.91
N GLY A 38 -11.40 -12.95 -16.24
CA GLY A 38 -11.13 -13.43 -17.60
C GLY A 38 -10.97 -12.34 -18.67
N GLY A 39 -10.97 -12.72 -19.91
CA GLY A 39 -10.94 -11.79 -21.05
C GLY A 39 -9.73 -10.85 -21.05
N PRO A 40 -9.95 -9.53 -21.23
CA PRO A 40 -8.84 -8.57 -21.36
C PRO A 40 -7.89 -8.52 -20.14
N ILE A 41 -8.39 -8.74 -18.92
CA ILE A 41 -7.52 -8.72 -17.74
C ILE A 41 -6.52 -9.86 -17.72
N SER A 42 -6.92 -11.04 -18.24
CA SER A 42 -6.01 -12.18 -18.40
C SER A 42 -4.88 -11.88 -19.37
N GLN A 43 -5.16 -11.13 -20.44
CA GLN A 43 -4.14 -10.69 -21.41
C GLN A 43 -3.20 -9.65 -20.81
N VAL A 44 -3.74 -8.68 -20.03
CA VAL A 44 -2.96 -7.61 -19.41
C VAL A 44 -2.00 -8.14 -18.36
N LEU A 45 -2.44 -9.11 -17.55
CA LEU A 45 -1.66 -9.65 -16.43
C LEU A 45 -0.89 -10.92 -16.81
N ASP A 46 -1.10 -11.44 -18.02
CA ASP A 46 -0.45 -12.65 -18.56
C ASP A 46 -0.65 -13.90 -17.69
N TYR A 47 -1.85 -14.05 -17.13
CA TYR A 47 -2.29 -15.25 -16.43
C TYR A 47 -3.55 -15.81 -17.06
N LEU A 48 -3.66 -17.14 -17.11
CA LEU A 48 -4.86 -17.81 -17.59
C LEU A 48 -6.01 -17.63 -16.59
N ASP A 49 -7.21 -17.30 -17.12
CA ASP A 49 -8.44 -17.15 -16.33
C ASP A 49 -8.28 -16.23 -15.09
N THR A 50 -7.56 -15.13 -15.28
CA THR A 50 -7.32 -14.15 -14.20
C THR A 50 -8.62 -13.67 -13.56
N HIS A 51 -8.68 -13.72 -12.24
CA HIS A 51 -9.74 -13.10 -11.44
C HIS A 51 -9.10 -12.26 -10.34
N ILE A 52 -9.36 -10.96 -10.36
CA ILE A 52 -8.88 -10.00 -9.34
C ILE A 52 -10.03 -9.18 -8.78
N LYS A 53 -9.88 -8.79 -7.52
CA LYS A 53 -10.61 -7.70 -6.89
C LYS A 53 -9.64 -6.62 -6.49
N ALA A 54 -10.02 -5.36 -6.62
CA ALA A 54 -9.19 -4.23 -6.26
C ALA A 54 -10.01 -3.09 -5.67
N ALA A 55 -9.35 -2.31 -4.81
CA ALA A 55 -9.87 -1.06 -4.28
C ALA A 55 -8.89 0.07 -4.58
N LEU A 56 -9.38 1.17 -5.10
CA LEU A 56 -8.61 2.39 -5.31
C LEU A 56 -8.88 3.33 -4.15
N LEU A 57 -7.83 3.70 -3.44
CA LEU A 57 -7.87 4.54 -2.25
C LEU A 57 -7.08 5.83 -2.47
N GLY A 58 -7.55 6.93 -1.92
CA GLY A 58 -6.90 8.23 -2.04
C GLY A 58 -7.14 9.11 -0.82
N LEU A 59 -6.56 10.30 -0.83
CA LEU A 59 -6.85 11.36 0.13
C LEU A 59 -7.97 12.25 -0.40
N GLU A 60 -8.82 12.75 0.50
CA GLU A 60 -9.94 13.62 0.12
C GLU A 60 -9.41 14.95 -0.42
N GLY A 61 -9.92 15.35 -1.61
CA GLY A 61 -9.57 16.61 -2.24
C GLY A 61 -8.27 16.62 -3.04
N GLU A 62 -7.57 15.50 -3.17
CA GLU A 62 -6.37 15.39 -4.01
C GLU A 62 -6.68 14.75 -5.37
N GLU A 63 -6.40 15.49 -6.44
CA GLU A 63 -6.21 14.95 -7.79
C GLU A 63 -4.80 14.36 -7.88
N GLY A 64 -4.50 13.34 -7.08
CA GLY A 64 -3.15 12.88 -6.89
C GLY A 64 -2.95 11.41 -7.18
N HIS A 65 -1.88 10.92 -6.59
CA HIS A 65 -1.48 9.54 -6.64
C HIS A 65 -2.45 8.67 -5.83
N ILE A 66 -2.88 7.55 -6.40
CA ILE A 66 -3.82 6.61 -5.79
C ILE A 66 -3.07 5.37 -5.32
N LEU A 67 -3.48 4.81 -4.18
CA LEU A 67 -3.11 3.48 -3.77
C LEU A 67 -4.15 2.49 -4.31
N GLU A 68 -3.72 1.56 -5.15
CA GLU A 68 -4.53 0.45 -5.62
C GLU A 68 -4.18 -0.80 -4.81
N ILE A 69 -5.15 -1.34 -4.09
CA ILE A 69 -4.99 -2.59 -3.33
C ILE A 69 -5.64 -3.70 -4.13
N ILE A 70 -4.89 -4.78 -4.40
CA ILE A 70 -5.29 -5.84 -5.32
C ILE A 70 -5.23 -7.19 -4.60
N GLN A 71 -6.33 -7.92 -4.62
CA GLN A 71 -6.38 -9.33 -4.26
C GLN A 71 -6.51 -10.18 -5.53
N TYR A 72 -5.56 -11.09 -5.73
CA TYR A 72 -5.67 -12.12 -6.75
C TYR A 72 -6.51 -13.28 -6.21
N ILE A 73 -7.62 -13.57 -6.89
CA ILE A 73 -8.47 -14.74 -6.62
C ILE A 73 -7.97 -15.92 -7.46
N ASN A 74 -7.62 -15.65 -8.72
CA ASN A 74 -6.98 -16.59 -9.63
C ASN A 74 -5.96 -15.87 -10.53
N PRO A 75 -4.68 -16.29 -10.57
CA PRO A 75 -4.07 -17.27 -9.67
C PRO A 75 -4.01 -16.74 -8.22
N PRO A 76 -3.97 -17.60 -7.20
CA PRO A 76 -3.76 -17.15 -5.83
C PRO A 76 -2.37 -16.54 -5.68
N SER A 77 -2.25 -15.49 -4.87
CA SER A 77 -0.96 -14.85 -4.61
C SER A 77 -0.01 -15.81 -3.90
N ALA A 78 1.26 -15.77 -4.30
CA ALA A 78 2.34 -16.44 -3.59
C ALA A 78 2.83 -15.55 -2.43
N ASP A 79 3.49 -16.18 -1.45
CA ASP A 79 4.16 -15.46 -0.39
C ASP A 79 5.29 -14.59 -0.94
N ARG A 80 5.59 -13.50 -0.22
CA ARG A 80 6.70 -12.62 -0.56
C ARG A 80 8.03 -13.39 -0.46
N PRO A 81 8.88 -13.35 -1.49
CA PRO A 81 10.11 -14.17 -1.50
C PRO A 81 11.19 -13.67 -0.53
N THR A 82 11.13 -12.43 -0.09
CA THR A 82 12.09 -11.83 0.84
C THR A 82 11.51 -10.57 1.48
N GLU A 83 11.90 -10.33 2.73
CA GLU A 83 11.60 -9.09 3.45
C GLU A 83 12.74 -8.06 3.35
N GLU A 84 13.82 -8.40 2.67
CA GLU A 84 14.94 -7.48 2.46
C GLU A 84 14.56 -6.31 1.56
N ARG A 85 15.01 -5.10 1.93
CA ARG A 85 14.75 -3.86 1.17
C ARG A 85 15.86 -3.53 0.19
N ALA A 86 17.09 -3.92 0.52
CA ALA A 86 18.26 -3.69 -0.35
C ALA A 86 18.36 -4.76 -1.45
N VAL A 87 17.25 -5.01 -2.14
CA VAL A 87 17.11 -5.99 -3.22
C VAL A 87 16.60 -5.27 -4.46
N LEU A 88 17.20 -5.60 -5.61
CA LEU A 88 16.78 -5.01 -6.88
C LEU A 88 15.28 -5.27 -7.13
N GLY A 89 14.55 -4.20 -7.47
CA GLY A 89 13.11 -4.25 -7.68
C GLY A 89 12.26 -4.06 -6.41
N ALA A 90 12.87 -4.02 -5.22
CA ALA A 90 12.14 -3.66 -4.00
C ALA A 90 11.64 -2.21 -4.08
N SER A 91 10.46 -1.96 -3.53
CA SER A 91 9.81 -0.66 -3.53
C SER A 91 9.10 -0.41 -2.21
N HIS A 92 8.81 0.85 -1.95
CA HIS A 92 7.97 1.29 -0.85
C HIS A 92 7.08 2.46 -1.30
N LEU A 93 6.02 2.73 -0.56
CA LEU A 93 5.16 3.89 -0.73
C LEU A 93 5.33 4.80 0.49
N ALA A 94 5.64 6.08 0.24
CA ALA A 94 5.81 7.06 1.31
C ALA A 94 4.54 7.90 1.50
N PHE A 95 4.22 8.18 2.77
CA PHE A 95 3.14 9.06 3.18
C PHE A 95 3.68 10.19 4.04
N ASN A 96 3.32 11.43 3.70
CA ASN A 96 3.49 12.54 4.63
C ASN A 96 2.42 12.44 5.70
N VAL A 97 2.81 12.55 6.95
CA VAL A 97 1.93 12.46 8.11
C VAL A 97 2.16 13.64 9.06
N THR A 98 1.18 13.92 9.87
CA THR A 98 1.31 14.74 11.07
C THR A 98 1.22 13.81 12.28
N ASP A 99 2.01 14.08 13.33
CA ASP A 99 2.07 13.21 14.52
C ASP A 99 2.43 11.76 14.19
N ILE A 100 3.65 11.58 13.68
CA ILE A 100 4.17 10.27 13.25
C ILE A 100 4.12 9.23 14.38
N GLN A 101 4.22 9.62 15.65
CA GLN A 101 4.19 8.71 16.80
C GLN A 101 2.78 8.10 16.96
N GLU A 102 1.73 8.92 16.81
CA GLU A 102 0.36 8.45 16.92
C GLU A 102 0.02 7.48 15.77
N ILE A 103 0.27 7.88 14.52
CA ILE A 103 -0.06 7.01 13.38
C ILE A 103 0.76 5.72 13.38
N PHE A 104 2.03 5.77 13.75
CA PHE A 104 2.88 4.60 13.90
C PHE A 104 2.31 3.61 14.92
N SER A 105 1.94 4.09 16.12
CA SER A 105 1.34 3.25 17.16
C SER A 105 0.03 2.60 16.72
N ARG A 106 -0.86 3.38 16.10
CA ARG A 106 -2.13 2.88 15.54
C ARG A 106 -1.93 1.81 14.48
N MET A 107 -0.94 1.96 13.63
CA MET A 107 -0.63 0.97 12.59
C MET A 107 -0.13 -0.33 13.21
N LEU A 108 0.73 -0.28 14.23
CA LEU A 108 1.19 -1.48 14.94
C LEU A 108 0.05 -2.22 15.64
N GLU A 109 -0.85 -1.49 16.32
CA GLU A 109 -2.04 -2.06 16.97
C GLU A 109 -2.97 -2.76 15.96
N ALA A 110 -2.99 -2.28 14.72
CA ALA A 110 -3.76 -2.85 13.62
C ALA A 110 -3.03 -3.95 12.83
N GLY A 111 -1.86 -4.41 13.29
CA GLY A 111 -1.15 -5.54 12.72
C GLY A 111 -0.03 -5.21 11.74
N ALA A 112 0.33 -3.93 11.58
CA ALA A 112 1.55 -3.55 10.86
C ALA A 112 2.80 -4.09 11.57
N LYS A 113 3.85 -4.33 10.81
CA LYS A 113 5.14 -4.81 11.33
C LYS A 113 6.15 -3.69 11.28
N GLU A 114 6.71 -3.31 12.43
CA GLU A 114 7.75 -2.29 12.46
C GLU A 114 9.07 -2.81 11.87
N LEU A 115 9.79 -1.91 11.19
CA LEU A 115 11.20 -2.07 10.94
C LEU A 115 12.02 -1.29 11.98
N ASN A 116 11.63 -0.04 12.19
CA ASN A 116 12.25 0.84 13.18
C ASN A 116 11.21 1.83 13.73
N PRO A 117 11.35 2.25 14.99
CA PRO A 117 10.55 3.37 15.50
C PRO A 117 10.90 4.67 14.76
N PRO A 118 10.05 5.70 14.82
CA PRO A 118 10.33 7.00 14.22
C PRO A 118 11.65 7.60 14.69
N VAL A 119 12.49 8.02 13.74
CA VAL A 119 13.83 8.59 13.96
C VAL A 119 13.93 9.97 13.32
N GLU A 120 14.43 10.95 14.05
CA GLU A 120 14.78 12.25 13.49
C GLU A 120 16.09 12.13 12.69
N VAL A 121 15.96 12.21 11.36
CA VAL A 121 17.09 12.08 10.42
C VAL A 121 17.73 13.41 10.05
N ALA A 122 17.01 14.52 10.28
CA ALA A 122 17.46 15.88 10.16
C ALA A 122 16.53 16.78 11.01
N PRO A 123 16.92 18.01 11.39
CA PRO A 123 16.05 18.89 12.16
C PRO A 123 14.67 19.05 11.55
N GLY A 124 13.62 18.69 12.31
CA GLY A 124 12.23 18.74 11.88
C GLY A 124 11.83 17.70 10.82
N ARG A 125 12.64 16.66 10.62
CA ARG A 125 12.32 15.57 9.69
C ARG A 125 12.41 14.23 10.38
N ILE A 126 11.26 13.64 10.69
CA ILE A 126 11.15 12.35 11.37
C ILE A 126 10.63 11.30 10.36
N VAL A 127 11.27 10.15 10.36
CA VAL A 127 11.01 9.09 9.38
C VAL A 127 10.97 7.72 10.05
N CYS A 128 10.10 6.84 9.59
CA CYS A 128 10.18 5.42 9.91
C CYS A 128 9.70 4.56 8.74
N TYR A 129 10.12 3.30 8.77
CA TYR A 129 9.63 2.25 7.87
C TYR A 129 8.87 1.19 8.65
N LEU A 130 7.80 0.73 8.06
CA LEU A 130 7.01 -0.41 8.55
C LEU A 130 6.40 -1.16 7.36
N GLN A 131 5.82 -2.30 7.64
CA GLN A 131 5.04 -3.04 6.65
C GLN A 131 3.56 -3.02 7.05
N ASP A 132 2.69 -2.98 6.04
CA ASP A 132 1.29 -3.30 6.25
C ASP A 132 1.13 -4.77 6.68
N PRO A 133 -0.07 -5.24 7.08
CA PRO A 133 -0.27 -6.63 7.51
C PRO A 133 0.13 -7.69 6.49
N ASP A 134 0.14 -7.37 5.19
CA ASP A 134 0.54 -8.24 4.09
C ASP A 134 2.04 -8.16 3.72
N GLY A 135 2.79 -7.26 4.36
CA GLY A 135 4.22 -7.09 4.15
C GLY A 135 4.60 -6.05 3.09
N ASN A 136 3.66 -5.22 2.62
CA ASN A 136 3.97 -4.12 1.73
C ASN A 136 4.70 -3.01 2.49
N TRP A 137 5.83 -2.53 1.94
CA TRP A 137 6.64 -1.52 2.60
C TRP A 137 6.03 -0.12 2.52
N ILE A 138 5.94 0.51 3.68
CA ILE A 138 5.45 1.87 3.87
C ILE A 138 6.53 2.69 4.56
N GLU A 139 6.76 3.91 4.07
CA GLU A 139 7.55 4.94 4.74
C GLU A 139 6.62 6.03 5.26
N LEU A 140 6.78 6.42 6.51
CA LEU A 140 6.11 7.59 7.09
C LEU A 140 7.10 8.73 7.21
N LEU A 141 6.67 9.92 6.79
CA LEU A 141 7.45 11.15 6.77
C LEU A 141 6.68 12.24 7.53
N ASP A 142 7.21 12.69 8.67
CA ASP A 142 6.74 13.87 9.37
C ASP A 142 7.76 14.98 9.14
N ILE A 143 7.34 16.01 8.41
CA ILE A 143 8.18 17.12 8.00
C ILE A 143 7.54 18.40 8.54
N SER A 144 8.05 18.89 9.65
CA SER A 144 7.64 20.15 10.28
C SER A 144 8.48 21.34 9.80
#